data_fe5e3c6e9d21ec7843804139b4840fe0
#
_entry.id   fe5e3c6e9d21ec7843804139b4840fe0
#
_cell.length_a   1.000
_cell.length_b   1.000
_cell.length_c   1.000
_cell.angle_alpha   90.00
_cell.angle_beta   90.00
_cell.angle_gamma   90.00
#
_symmetry.space_group_name_H-M   'P 1'
#
loop_
_entity.id
_entity.type
_entity.pdbx_description
1 polymer ?
#
loop_
_entity_poly.entity_id
_entity_poly.type
_entity_poly.pdbx_seq_one_letter_code
_entity_poly.pdbx_strand_id
1 'polypeptide(L)'
;MGVEIERKFLVSGDAWRGAGPREVIRQGYLSTDPDRIVRVRRSDDRGIFTVKGRAAGARRTEIEFEIPHAQADELMTLCKGAIVEKIRHHAQHAGHEWVIDE
;
A
#
# COMPACT_ATOMS: atom_id res chain seq x y z
N MET A 1 3.08 -10.28 14.73
CA MET A 1 4.13 -9.76 13.84
C MET A 1 4.14 -10.55 12.55
N GLY A 2 4.15 -9.87 11.44
CA GLY A 2 4.10 -10.49 10.12
C GLY A 2 5.42 -10.39 9.35
N VAL A 3 5.51 -11.18 8.31
CA VAL A 3 6.63 -11.11 7.36
C VAL A 3 6.04 -10.84 5.98
N GLU A 4 6.56 -9.81 5.31
CA GLU A 4 6.18 -9.48 3.95
C GLU A 4 7.17 -10.08 2.96
N ILE A 5 6.64 -10.73 1.94
CA ILE A 5 7.42 -11.17 0.79
C ILE A 5 6.79 -10.50 -0.42
N GLU A 6 7.58 -9.66 -1.09
CA GLU A 6 7.07 -8.83 -2.18
C GLU A 6 7.88 -9.04 -3.45
N ARG A 7 7.16 -9.12 -4.57
CA ARG A 7 7.75 -9.16 -5.91
C ARG A 7 7.03 -8.15 -6.78
N LYS A 8 7.81 -7.40 -7.56
CA LYS A 8 7.28 -6.36 -8.44
C LYS A 8 7.60 -6.69 -9.88
N PHE A 9 6.61 -6.51 -10.74
CA PHE A 9 6.74 -6.78 -12.17
C PHE A 9 6.25 -5.58 -12.98
N LEU A 10 6.84 -5.38 -14.14
CA LEU A 10 6.34 -4.41 -15.11
C LEU A 10 5.11 -5.00 -15.81
N VAL A 11 4.07 -4.19 -15.91
CA VAL A 11 2.83 -4.58 -16.56
C VAL A 11 2.83 -4.06 -17.99
N SER A 12 2.52 -4.94 -18.95
CA SER A 12 2.38 -4.56 -20.35
C SER A 12 0.93 -4.69 -20.80
N GLY A 13 0.49 -3.78 -21.67
CA GLY A 13 -0.86 -3.76 -22.18
C GLY A 13 -1.88 -3.20 -21.18
N ASP A 14 -3.14 -3.18 -21.59
CA ASP A 14 -4.24 -2.59 -20.84
C ASP A 14 -5.35 -3.58 -20.47
N ALA A 15 -5.14 -4.87 -20.72
CA ALA A 15 -6.16 -5.88 -20.48
C ALA A 15 -6.59 -5.97 -19.01
N TRP A 16 -5.75 -5.53 -18.09
CA TRP A 16 -6.04 -5.50 -16.65
C TRP A 16 -7.04 -4.42 -16.27
N ARG A 17 -7.21 -3.39 -17.11
CA ARG A 17 -8.16 -2.30 -16.83
C ARG A 17 -9.58 -2.84 -16.92
N GLY A 18 -10.36 -2.62 -15.87
CA GLY A 18 -11.73 -3.13 -15.82
C GLY A 18 -11.84 -4.63 -15.57
N ALA A 19 -10.73 -5.33 -15.34
CA ALA A 19 -10.74 -6.77 -15.09
C ALA A 19 -11.17 -7.14 -13.68
N GLY A 20 -11.30 -6.16 -12.79
CA GLY A 20 -11.70 -6.37 -11.41
C GLY A 20 -11.96 -5.05 -10.70
N PRO A 21 -12.17 -5.09 -9.38
CA PRO A 21 -12.45 -3.89 -8.62
C PRO A 21 -11.23 -2.96 -8.57
N ARG A 22 -11.51 -1.68 -8.38
CA ARG A 22 -10.48 -0.66 -8.20
C ARG A 22 -10.80 0.18 -6.97
N GLU A 23 -9.76 0.75 -6.37
CA GLU A 23 -9.91 1.66 -5.25
C GLU A 23 -8.99 2.86 -5.37
N VAL A 24 -9.46 4.01 -4.88
CA VAL A 24 -8.64 5.21 -4.79
C VAL A 24 -7.91 5.18 -3.45
N ILE A 25 -6.59 5.30 -3.50
CA ILE A 25 -5.75 5.23 -2.30
C ILE A 25 -5.00 6.54 -2.15
N ARG A 26 -5.03 7.09 -0.93
CA ARG A 26 -4.15 8.17 -0.50
C ARG A 26 -3.21 7.61 0.54
N GLN A 27 -1.93 7.92 0.41
CA GLN A 27 -0.96 7.44 1.39
C GLN A 27 0.16 8.44 1.63
N GLY A 28 0.70 8.39 2.81
CA GLY A 28 1.84 9.19 3.20
C GLY A 28 2.71 8.44 4.20
N TYR A 29 3.89 8.98 4.44
CA TYR A 29 4.88 8.37 5.31
C TYR A 29 5.18 9.25 6.50
N LEU A 30 4.99 8.68 7.70
CA LEU A 30 5.45 9.34 8.93
C LEU A 30 6.95 9.12 9.13
N SER A 31 7.47 8.02 8.59
CA SER A 31 8.90 7.75 8.58
C SER A 31 9.30 7.09 7.27
N THR A 32 10.37 7.58 6.65
CA THR A 32 10.96 7.01 5.45
C THR A 32 12.31 6.35 5.74
N ASP A 33 12.69 6.24 7.02
CA ASP A 33 13.89 5.54 7.43
C ASP A 33 13.85 4.09 6.96
N PRO A 34 14.85 3.62 6.19
CA PRO A 34 14.84 2.25 5.66
C PRO A 34 14.72 1.15 6.72
N ASP A 35 15.10 1.44 7.95
CA ASP A 35 15.06 0.48 9.05
C ASP A 35 13.68 0.45 9.73
N ARG A 36 12.89 1.49 9.54
CA ARG A 36 11.58 1.64 10.17
C ARG A 36 10.69 2.56 9.36
N ILE A 37 10.12 2.00 8.30
CA ILE A 37 9.18 2.71 7.45
C ILE A 37 7.83 2.70 8.14
N VAL A 38 7.21 3.87 8.27
CA VAL A 38 5.86 4.00 8.84
C VAL A 38 4.98 4.71 7.82
N ARG A 39 3.94 4.02 7.38
CA ARG A 39 3.03 4.51 6.36
C ARG A 39 1.60 4.51 6.88
N VAL A 40 0.85 5.53 6.52
CA VAL A 40 -0.59 5.54 6.66
C VAL A 40 -1.22 5.57 5.27
N ARG A 41 -2.25 4.77 5.09
CA ARG A 41 -2.99 4.67 3.84
C ARG A 41 -4.47 4.79 4.12
N ARG A 42 -5.16 5.53 3.27
CA ARG A 42 -6.61 5.62 3.32
C ARG A 42 -7.18 5.21 1.97
N SER A 43 -8.09 4.26 1.98
CA SER A 43 -8.96 3.96 0.86
C SER A 43 -10.37 4.46 1.19
N ASP A 44 -11.39 4.09 0.41
CA ASP A 44 -12.72 4.71 0.50
C ASP A 44 -13.27 4.83 1.92
N ASP A 45 -13.27 3.73 2.68
CA ASP A 45 -13.85 3.67 4.01
C ASP A 45 -12.89 3.09 5.06
N ARG A 46 -11.65 2.84 4.67
CA ARG A 46 -10.66 2.15 5.51
C ARG A 46 -9.41 2.97 5.68
N GLY A 47 -8.84 2.87 6.87
CA GLY A 47 -7.49 3.35 7.12
C GLY A 47 -6.60 2.17 7.45
N ILE A 48 -5.35 2.21 6.99
CA ILE A 48 -4.39 1.15 7.25
C ILE A 48 -3.08 1.79 7.71
N PHE A 49 -2.61 1.33 8.85
CA PHE A 49 -1.35 1.77 9.42
C PHE A 49 -0.33 0.64 9.28
N THR A 50 0.82 0.94 8.68
CA THR A 50 1.81 -0.07 8.36
C THR A 50 3.17 0.34 8.88
N VAL A 51 3.86 -0.59 9.57
CA VAL A 51 5.24 -0.42 9.97
C VAL A 51 6.06 -1.52 9.31
N LYS A 52 7.12 -1.12 8.61
CA LYS A 52 8.01 -2.07 7.92
C LYS A 52 9.43 -1.92 8.45
N GLY A 53 10.05 -3.03 8.76
CA GLY A 53 11.45 -3.08 9.14
C GLY A 53 12.36 -3.10 7.92
N ARG A 54 13.68 -3.25 8.16
CA ARG A 54 14.68 -3.29 7.12
C ARG A 54 14.46 -4.49 6.19
N ALA A 55 14.55 -4.25 4.90
CA ALA A 55 14.46 -5.31 3.91
C ALA A 55 15.72 -6.16 3.91
N ALA A 56 15.53 -7.50 3.79
CA ALA A 56 16.59 -8.47 3.63
C ALA A 56 16.24 -9.32 2.41
N GLY A 57 16.78 -8.96 1.25
CA GLY A 57 16.36 -9.53 -0.01
C GLY A 57 14.92 -9.16 -0.33
N ALA A 58 14.07 -10.15 -0.57
CA ALA A 58 12.64 -9.94 -0.85
C ALA A 58 11.78 -9.96 0.41
N ARG A 59 12.39 -10.08 1.59
CA ARG A 59 11.69 -10.25 2.86
C ARG A 59 11.93 -9.06 3.77
N ARG A 60 10.87 -8.70 4.54
CA ARG A 60 10.99 -7.72 5.62
C ARG A 60 9.90 -7.96 6.65
N THR A 61 10.17 -7.54 7.87
CA THR A 61 9.14 -7.52 8.91
C THR A 61 8.09 -6.48 8.54
N GLU A 62 6.83 -6.85 8.66
CA GLU A 62 5.71 -5.94 8.46
C GLU A 62 4.69 -6.15 9.55
N ILE A 63 4.22 -5.04 10.12
CA ILE A 63 3.07 -5.02 11.02
C ILE A 63 2.07 -4.08 10.40
N GLU A 64 0.87 -4.58 10.17
CA GLU A 64 -0.18 -3.81 9.51
C GLU A 64 -1.49 -4.04 10.23
N PHE A 65 -2.23 -2.97 10.46
CA PHE A 65 -3.55 -3.07 11.08
C PHE A 65 -4.46 -1.96 10.58
N GLU A 66 -5.75 -2.26 10.62
CA GLU A 66 -6.77 -1.32 10.21
C GLU A 66 -7.02 -0.31 11.31
N ILE A 67 -7.22 0.95 10.92
CA ILE A 67 -7.60 2.05 11.79
C ILE A 67 -8.82 2.75 11.19
N PRO A 68 -9.60 3.48 12.01
CA PRO A 68 -10.69 4.29 11.45
C PRO A 68 -10.18 5.28 10.40
N HIS A 69 -10.93 5.46 9.32
CA HIS A 69 -10.49 6.36 8.26
C HIS A 69 -10.28 7.80 8.73
N ALA A 70 -11.06 8.24 9.75
CA ALA A 70 -10.87 9.57 10.33
C ALA A 70 -9.50 9.71 11.00
N GLN A 71 -9.00 8.64 11.65
CA GLN A 71 -7.66 8.65 12.22
C GLN A 71 -6.58 8.62 11.14
N ALA A 72 -6.84 7.91 10.04
CA ALA A 72 -5.93 7.93 8.91
C ALA A 72 -5.79 9.36 8.35
N ASP A 73 -6.90 10.10 8.24
CA ASP A 73 -6.87 11.48 7.79
C ASP A 73 -6.08 12.38 8.74
N GLU A 74 -6.22 12.19 10.05
CA GLU A 74 -5.43 12.93 11.03
C GLU A 74 -3.94 12.62 10.90
N LEU A 75 -3.59 11.35 10.74
CA LEU A 75 -2.18 10.94 10.58
C LEU A 75 -1.58 11.47 9.28
N MET A 76 -2.39 11.66 8.24
CA MET A 76 -1.91 12.27 6.98
C MET A 76 -1.33 13.66 7.21
N THR A 77 -1.87 14.41 8.17
CA THR A 77 -1.35 15.75 8.47
C THR A 77 0.05 15.73 9.10
N LEU A 78 0.47 14.59 9.61
CA LEU A 78 1.78 14.40 10.24
C LEU A 78 2.79 13.77 9.29
N CYS A 79 2.39 13.42 8.08
CA CYS A 79 3.27 12.78 7.13
C CYS A 79 4.30 13.75 6.58
N LYS A 80 5.49 13.21 6.30
CA LYS A 80 6.58 13.95 5.67
C LYS A 80 6.46 13.86 4.16
N GLY A 81 6.77 14.97 3.48
CA GLY A 81 6.76 15.01 2.03
C GLY A 81 5.35 15.01 1.45
N ALA A 82 5.27 14.68 0.18
CA ALA A 82 4.00 14.71 -0.55
C ALA A 82 3.14 13.50 -0.22
N ILE A 83 1.83 13.73 -0.16
CA ILE A 83 0.85 12.65 -0.09
C ILE A 83 0.69 12.07 -1.51
N VAL A 84 0.75 10.77 -1.62
CA VAL A 84 0.58 10.06 -2.90
C VAL A 84 -0.89 9.65 -3.05
N GLU A 85 -1.46 9.96 -4.20
CA GLU A 85 -2.78 9.46 -4.57
C GLU A 85 -2.63 8.54 -5.78
N LYS A 86 -3.28 7.39 -5.73
CA LYS A 86 -3.21 6.42 -6.82
C LYS A 86 -4.49 5.62 -6.90
N ILE A 87 -4.72 5.01 -8.07
CA ILE A 87 -5.80 4.06 -8.27
C ILE A 87 -5.20 2.67 -8.28
N ARG A 88 -5.68 1.81 -7.39
CA ARG A 88 -5.25 0.42 -7.31
C ARG A 88 -6.27 -0.46 -7.99
N HIS A 89 -5.84 -1.20 -8.99
CA HIS A 89 -6.65 -2.17 -9.70
C HIS A 89 -6.35 -3.57 -9.18
N HIS A 90 -7.39 -4.32 -8.90
CA HIS A 90 -7.29 -5.72 -8.50
C HIS A 90 -7.67 -6.59 -9.69
N ALA A 91 -6.81 -7.49 -10.10
CA ALA A 91 -7.04 -8.36 -11.24
C ALA A 91 -6.70 -9.80 -10.86
N GLN A 92 -7.44 -10.74 -11.47
CA GLN A 92 -7.19 -12.18 -11.32
C GLN A 92 -6.56 -12.70 -12.60
N HIS A 93 -5.47 -13.43 -12.47
CA HIS A 93 -4.83 -14.07 -13.61
C HIS A 93 -4.10 -15.33 -13.16
N ALA A 94 -4.35 -16.43 -13.85
CA ALA A 94 -3.71 -17.72 -13.58
C ALA A 94 -3.87 -18.18 -12.11
N GLY A 95 -5.04 -17.93 -11.51
CA GLY A 95 -5.34 -18.30 -10.14
C GLY A 95 -4.73 -17.40 -9.08
N HIS A 96 -4.09 -16.32 -9.47
CA HIS A 96 -3.48 -15.36 -8.55
C HIS A 96 -4.15 -13.99 -8.64
N GLU A 97 -4.20 -13.30 -7.51
CA GLU A 97 -4.59 -11.91 -7.49
C GLU A 97 -3.39 -11.02 -7.79
N TRP A 98 -3.55 -10.10 -8.71
CA TRP A 98 -2.56 -9.10 -9.06
C TRP A 98 -3.06 -7.73 -8.67
N VAL A 99 -2.15 -6.92 -8.14
CA VAL A 99 -2.43 -5.54 -7.78
C VAL A 99 -1.63 -4.63 -8.70
N ILE A 100 -2.35 -3.73 -9.38
CA ILE A 100 -1.74 -2.82 -10.36
C ILE A 100 -2.08 -1.40 -9.92
N ASP A 101 -1.05 -0.62 -9.61
CA ASP A 101 -1.19 0.76 -9.16
C ASP A 101 -0.97 1.72 -10.33
N GLU A 102 -1.89 2.66 -10.44
CA GLU A 102 -1.87 3.67 -11.50
C GLU A 102 -1.74 5.09 -10.93
#